data_1fe80d9bb9d655a2b36a7da86b71c278
#
_entry.id   1fe80d9bb9d655a2b36a7da86b71c278
#
_cell.length_a   1.000
_cell.length_b   1.000
_cell.length_c   1.000
_cell.angle_alpha   90.00
_cell.angle_beta   90.00
_cell.angle_gamma   90.00
#
_symmetry.space_group_name_H-M   'P 1'
#
loop_
_entity.id
_entity.type
_entity.pdbx_description
1 polymer ?
#
loop_
_entity_poly.entity_id
_entity_poly.type
_entity_poly.pdbx_seq_one_letter_code
_entity_poly.pdbx_strand_id
1 'polypeptide(L)'
;MLESESRCETTANQSSSDVDKLKKTKDNLEWVARFNISLNEDMERHYGFCDAMCKIAVAMFGTYAFASLFIGKSIAYSVCGVVVTALSILTLVVDFKEKQIRAKSQRNRYSSALASVDSVKDESDCKALNELLFEIGKDDLPSGTICDALAINAAIDQMGRDVTYKANVGTFKRITRYIIPWGAPKYGHR
;
A
#
# COMPACT_ATOMS: atom_id res chain seq x y z
N MET A 1 -12.82 -7.13 58.66
CA MET A 1 -13.69 -7.73 57.59
C MET A 1 -13.90 -6.77 56.41
N LEU A 2 -13.79 -5.46 56.60
CA LEU A 2 -13.92 -4.44 55.51
C LEU A 2 -12.68 -4.24 54.63
N GLU A 3 -11.45 -4.63 55.06
CA GLU A 3 -10.23 -4.50 54.26
C GLU A 3 -10.05 -5.58 53.15
N SER A 4 -10.73 -6.75 53.28
CA SER A 4 -10.65 -7.80 52.30
C SER A 4 -11.51 -7.53 51.07
N GLU A 5 -12.63 -6.84 51.17
CA GLU A 5 -13.51 -6.48 50.05
C GLU A 5 -12.91 -5.40 49.16
N SER A 6 -12.30 -4.35 49.77
CA SER A 6 -11.63 -3.27 49.02
C SER A 6 -10.46 -3.77 48.15
N ARG A 7 -9.76 -4.81 48.57
CA ARG A 7 -8.62 -5.39 47.84
C ARG A 7 -9.07 -6.22 46.65
N CYS A 8 -10.24 -6.85 46.75
CA CYS A 8 -10.79 -7.68 45.65
C CYS A 8 -11.34 -6.80 44.51
N GLU A 9 -11.99 -5.68 44.81
CA GLU A 9 -12.49 -4.74 43.80
C GLU A 9 -11.35 -4.03 43.03
N THR A 10 -10.24 -3.69 43.71
CA THR A 10 -9.10 -3.02 43.07
C THR A 10 -8.40 -3.95 42.08
N THR A 11 -8.28 -5.25 42.39
CA THR A 11 -7.64 -6.25 41.53
C THR A 11 -8.50 -6.58 40.30
N ALA A 12 -9.81 -6.63 40.44
CA ALA A 12 -10.75 -6.88 39.36
C ALA A 12 -10.77 -5.72 38.33
N ASN A 13 -10.74 -4.47 38.82
CA ASN A 13 -10.68 -3.27 37.96
C ASN A 13 -9.37 -3.15 37.20
N GLN A 14 -8.26 -3.55 37.80
CA GLN A 14 -6.93 -3.49 37.18
C GLN A 14 -6.82 -4.54 36.06
N SER A 15 -7.32 -5.75 36.29
CA SER A 15 -7.36 -6.82 35.27
C SER A 15 -8.22 -6.45 34.04
N SER A 16 -9.34 -5.80 34.25
CA SER A 16 -10.21 -5.32 33.13
C SER A 16 -9.51 -4.24 32.30
N SER A 17 -8.83 -3.30 32.95
CA SER A 17 -8.07 -2.25 32.26
C SER A 17 -6.92 -2.78 31.39
N ASP A 18 -6.23 -3.83 31.85
CA ASP A 18 -5.09 -4.39 31.09
C ASP A 18 -5.56 -5.23 29.90
N VAL A 19 -6.68 -5.92 30.03
CA VAL A 19 -7.33 -6.64 28.90
C VAL A 19 -7.79 -5.66 27.82
N ASP A 20 -8.38 -4.52 28.19
CA ASP A 20 -8.83 -3.50 27.25
C ASP A 20 -7.64 -2.85 26.52
N LYS A 21 -6.52 -2.59 27.22
CA LYS A 21 -5.29 -2.08 26.62
C LYS A 21 -4.70 -3.06 25.60
N LEU A 22 -4.61 -4.33 25.97
CA LEU A 22 -4.10 -5.37 25.08
C LEU A 22 -4.94 -5.46 23.81
N LYS A 23 -6.27 -5.49 23.96
CA LYS A 23 -7.19 -5.52 22.82
C LYS A 23 -6.99 -4.32 21.90
N LYS A 24 -6.93 -3.11 22.44
CA LYS A 24 -6.69 -1.89 21.67
C LYS A 24 -5.34 -1.92 20.93
N THR A 25 -4.32 -2.46 21.55
CA THR A 25 -2.99 -2.60 20.93
C THR A 25 -3.04 -3.60 19.77
N LYS A 26 -3.70 -4.74 19.95
CA LYS A 26 -3.92 -5.74 18.87
C LYS A 26 -4.68 -5.13 17.69
N ASP A 27 -5.77 -4.40 17.96
CA ASP A 27 -6.56 -3.73 16.92
C ASP A 27 -5.73 -2.70 16.13
N ASN A 28 -4.78 -2.03 16.79
CA ASN A 28 -3.87 -1.11 16.12
C ASN A 28 -2.83 -1.84 15.26
N LEU A 29 -2.25 -2.94 15.73
CA LEU A 29 -1.30 -3.76 14.96
C LEU A 29 -1.98 -4.38 13.74
N GLU A 30 -3.19 -4.89 13.90
CA GLU A 30 -4.02 -5.37 12.80
C GLU A 30 -4.29 -4.28 11.77
N TRP A 31 -4.65 -3.07 12.24
CA TRP A 31 -4.85 -1.90 11.37
C TRP A 31 -3.61 -1.58 10.55
N VAL A 32 -2.43 -1.50 11.18
CA VAL A 32 -1.17 -1.20 10.50
C VAL A 32 -0.84 -2.26 9.45
N ALA A 33 -1.03 -3.55 9.79
CA ALA A 33 -0.79 -4.64 8.84
C ALA A 33 -1.74 -4.57 7.64
N ARG A 34 -3.06 -4.40 7.85
CA ARG A 34 -4.06 -4.30 6.77
C ARG A 34 -3.86 -3.07 5.88
N PHE A 35 -3.53 -1.93 6.48
CA PHE A 35 -3.19 -0.72 5.74
C PHE A 35 -2.02 -0.97 4.77
N ASN A 36 -0.91 -1.53 5.27
CA ASN A 36 0.27 -1.79 4.46
C ASN A 36 0.04 -2.90 3.41
N ILE A 37 -0.77 -3.92 3.70
CA ILE A 37 -1.18 -4.92 2.71
C ILE A 37 -1.92 -4.24 1.56
N SER A 38 -2.91 -3.41 1.85
CA SER A 38 -3.71 -2.71 0.83
C SER A 38 -2.87 -1.74 0.01
N LEU A 39 -1.95 -1.03 0.66
CA LEU A 39 -1.03 -0.10 -0.01
C LEU A 39 -0.11 -0.84 -0.99
N ASN A 40 0.53 -1.91 -0.53
CA ASN A 40 1.44 -2.70 -1.37
C ASN A 40 0.71 -3.46 -2.48
N GLU A 41 -0.53 -3.90 -2.27
CA GLU A 41 -1.38 -4.50 -3.32
C GLU A 41 -1.70 -3.49 -4.42
N ASP A 42 -2.03 -2.25 -4.06
CA ASP A 42 -2.30 -1.19 -5.02
C ASP A 42 -1.04 -0.81 -5.81
N MET A 43 0.12 -0.75 -5.15
CA MET A 43 1.42 -0.53 -5.80
C MET A 43 1.80 -1.68 -6.74
N GLU A 44 1.63 -2.94 -6.33
CA GLU A 44 1.90 -4.11 -7.17
C GLU A 44 1.10 -4.06 -8.47
N ARG A 45 -0.21 -3.76 -8.37
CA ARG A 45 -1.09 -3.62 -9.54
C ARG A 45 -0.66 -2.48 -10.45
N HIS A 46 -0.32 -1.33 -9.85
CA HIS A 46 0.07 -0.15 -10.61
C HIS A 46 1.38 -0.37 -11.37
N TYR A 47 2.43 -0.83 -10.70
CA TYR A 47 3.71 -1.07 -11.36
C TYR A 47 3.62 -2.18 -12.42
N GLY A 48 2.82 -3.21 -12.17
CA GLY A 48 2.53 -4.25 -13.17
C GLY A 48 1.80 -3.70 -14.41
N PHE A 49 0.85 -2.80 -14.21
CA PHE A 49 0.16 -2.11 -15.31
C PHE A 49 1.11 -1.21 -16.10
N CYS A 50 1.93 -0.40 -15.44
CA CYS A 50 2.91 0.47 -16.10
C CYS A 50 3.92 -0.34 -16.92
N ASP A 51 4.46 -1.44 -16.37
CA ASP A 51 5.37 -2.33 -17.09
C ASP A 51 4.72 -2.92 -18.35
N ALA A 52 3.48 -3.42 -18.23
CA ALA A 52 2.74 -3.97 -19.37
C ALA A 52 2.46 -2.90 -20.43
N MET A 53 2.00 -1.71 -20.03
CA MET A 53 1.72 -0.62 -20.96
C MET A 53 2.96 -0.13 -21.70
N CYS A 54 4.10 -0.01 -21.01
CA CYS A 54 5.36 0.35 -21.65
C CYS A 54 5.79 -0.70 -22.66
N LYS A 55 5.68 -1.99 -22.34
CA LYS A 55 6.02 -3.10 -23.26
C LYS A 55 5.11 -3.10 -24.49
N ILE A 56 3.80 -2.92 -24.31
CA ILE A 56 2.84 -2.82 -25.42
C ILE A 56 3.18 -1.61 -26.30
N ALA A 57 3.43 -0.45 -25.70
CA ALA A 57 3.78 0.75 -26.45
C ALA A 57 5.08 0.58 -27.25
N VAL A 58 6.12 0.01 -26.65
CA VAL A 58 7.38 -0.30 -27.34
C VAL A 58 7.14 -1.24 -28.51
N ALA A 59 6.34 -2.29 -28.33
CA ALA A 59 6.02 -3.23 -29.39
C ALA A 59 5.24 -2.57 -30.55
N MET A 60 4.21 -1.76 -30.23
CA MET A 60 3.39 -1.07 -31.25
C MET A 60 4.21 -0.04 -32.04
N PHE A 61 4.92 0.85 -31.36
CA PHE A 61 5.72 1.88 -32.02
C PHE A 61 6.92 1.28 -32.75
N GLY A 62 7.54 0.23 -32.21
CA GLY A 62 8.61 -0.51 -32.88
C GLY A 62 8.16 -1.16 -34.18
N THR A 63 6.99 -1.82 -34.17
CA THR A 63 6.40 -2.43 -35.37
C THR A 63 6.05 -1.36 -36.42
N TYR A 64 5.46 -0.23 -35.99
CA TYR A 64 5.15 0.87 -36.89
C TYR A 64 6.41 1.53 -37.47
N ALA A 65 7.44 1.74 -36.65
CA ALA A 65 8.73 2.24 -37.12
C ALA A 65 9.34 1.32 -38.18
N PHE A 66 9.30 0.00 -37.95
CA PHE A 66 9.78 -0.98 -38.92
C PHE A 66 9.00 -0.93 -40.22
N ALA A 67 7.66 -0.94 -40.16
CA ALA A 67 6.81 -0.85 -41.33
C ALA A 67 7.01 0.45 -42.14
N SER A 68 7.27 1.56 -41.48
CA SER A 68 7.48 2.86 -42.14
C SER A 68 8.77 2.96 -42.96
N LEU A 69 9.75 2.10 -42.71
CA LEU A 69 10.96 1.97 -43.55
C LEU A 69 10.61 1.53 -44.98
N PHE A 70 9.63 0.64 -45.12
CA PHE A 70 9.20 0.12 -46.44
C PHE A 70 8.28 1.08 -47.20
N ILE A 71 7.63 2.02 -46.47
CA ILE A 71 6.68 2.97 -47.06
C ILE A 71 7.35 4.32 -47.42
N GLY A 72 8.61 4.51 -47.03
CA GLY A 72 9.36 5.73 -47.35
C GLY A 72 8.94 6.98 -46.57
N LYS A 73 8.21 6.83 -45.44
CA LYS A 73 7.79 7.97 -44.58
C LYS A 73 8.83 8.30 -43.53
N SER A 74 9.87 9.03 -43.93
CA SER A 74 11.05 9.37 -43.08
C SER A 74 10.72 10.05 -41.74
N ILE A 75 9.77 10.98 -41.70
CA ILE A 75 9.41 11.72 -40.47
C ILE A 75 8.71 10.79 -39.46
N ALA A 76 7.78 9.94 -39.91
CA ALA A 76 7.08 8.99 -39.03
C ALA A 76 8.04 7.99 -38.39
N TYR A 77 9.03 7.50 -39.17
CA TYR A 77 10.08 6.63 -38.64
C TYR A 77 10.89 7.28 -37.53
N SER A 78 11.34 8.54 -37.74
CA SER A 78 12.14 9.27 -36.74
C SER A 78 11.36 9.52 -35.45
N VAL A 79 10.12 9.92 -35.52
CA VAL A 79 9.25 10.15 -34.34
C VAL A 79 9.04 8.85 -33.56
N CYS A 80 8.70 7.76 -34.25
CA CYS A 80 8.49 6.46 -33.58
C CYS A 80 9.80 5.95 -32.94
N GLY A 81 10.95 6.14 -33.57
CA GLY A 81 12.25 5.78 -33.03
C GLY A 81 12.56 6.52 -31.73
N VAL A 82 12.31 7.84 -31.69
CA VAL A 82 12.49 8.64 -30.47
C VAL A 82 11.56 8.16 -29.35
N VAL A 83 10.29 7.89 -29.65
CA VAL A 83 9.33 7.40 -28.65
C VAL A 83 9.75 6.04 -28.09
N VAL A 84 10.14 5.09 -28.94
CA VAL A 84 10.61 3.76 -28.51
C VAL A 84 11.84 3.89 -27.62
N THR A 85 12.81 4.74 -28.02
CA THR A 85 14.02 4.96 -27.25
C THR A 85 13.69 5.57 -25.87
N ALA A 86 12.85 6.60 -25.83
CA ALA A 86 12.45 7.24 -24.58
C ALA A 86 11.72 6.26 -23.63
N LEU A 87 10.80 5.45 -24.16
CA LEU A 87 10.10 4.43 -23.36
C LEU A 87 11.05 3.33 -22.87
N SER A 88 12.00 2.91 -23.70
CA SER A 88 13.01 1.91 -23.30
C SER A 88 13.92 2.43 -22.19
N ILE A 89 14.36 3.70 -22.27
CA ILE A 89 15.14 4.34 -21.20
C ILE A 89 14.28 4.45 -19.93
N LEU A 90 13.02 4.87 -20.06
CA LEU A 90 12.11 5.00 -18.92
C LEU A 90 11.91 3.66 -18.20
N THR A 91 11.69 2.58 -18.92
CA THR A 91 11.53 1.23 -18.33
C THR A 91 12.81 0.77 -17.63
N LEU A 92 13.97 1.07 -18.20
CA LEU A 92 15.26 0.70 -17.62
C LEU A 92 15.57 1.50 -16.34
N VAL A 93 15.30 2.81 -16.34
CA VAL A 93 15.62 3.69 -15.20
C VAL A 93 14.64 3.50 -14.05
N VAL A 94 13.35 3.35 -14.35
CA VAL A 94 12.30 3.23 -13.32
C VAL A 94 12.20 1.83 -12.75
N ASP A 95 12.58 0.81 -13.52
CA ASP A 95 12.48 -0.61 -13.21
C ASP A 95 11.13 -1.00 -12.56
N PHE A 96 10.07 -0.80 -13.34
CA PHE A 96 8.70 -1.11 -12.88
C PHE A 96 8.57 -2.56 -12.42
N LYS A 97 9.29 -3.49 -13.05
CA LYS A 97 9.21 -4.91 -12.72
C LYS A 97 9.82 -5.21 -11.35
N GLU A 98 10.96 -4.62 -11.02
CA GLU A 98 11.58 -4.77 -9.69
C GLU A 98 10.66 -4.17 -8.62
N LYS A 99 10.12 -2.97 -8.84
CA LYS A 99 9.18 -2.34 -7.90
C LYS A 99 7.91 -3.16 -7.70
N GLN A 100 7.37 -3.79 -8.76
CA GLN A 100 6.24 -4.71 -8.66
C GLN A 100 6.58 -5.91 -7.76
N ILE A 101 7.72 -6.54 -7.99
CA ILE A 101 8.17 -7.70 -7.20
C ILE A 101 8.39 -7.31 -5.75
N ARG A 102 9.01 -6.14 -5.51
CA ARG A 102 9.24 -5.61 -4.16
C ARG A 102 7.94 -5.35 -3.42
N ALA A 103 6.97 -4.67 -4.04
CA ALA A 103 5.64 -4.45 -3.46
C ALA A 103 4.93 -5.78 -3.13
N LYS A 104 4.99 -6.78 -4.04
CA LYS A 104 4.45 -8.12 -3.78
C LYS A 104 5.12 -8.80 -2.60
N SER A 105 6.44 -8.73 -2.49
CA SER A 105 7.20 -9.28 -1.37
C SER A 105 6.78 -8.63 -0.05
N GLN A 106 6.68 -7.31 -0.01
CA GLN A 106 6.24 -6.57 1.18
C GLN A 106 4.82 -6.93 1.57
N ARG A 107 3.88 -6.97 0.62
CA ARG A 107 2.52 -7.43 0.88
C ARG A 107 2.50 -8.80 1.57
N ASN A 108 3.30 -9.76 1.08
CA ASN A 108 3.35 -11.09 1.66
C ASN A 108 3.94 -11.08 3.08
N ARG A 109 4.98 -10.27 3.35
CA ARG A 109 5.55 -10.10 4.69
C ARG A 109 4.52 -9.53 5.67
N TYR A 110 3.79 -8.47 5.28
CA TYR A 110 2.71 -7.92 6.10
C TYR A 110 1.55 -8.90 6.30
N SER A 111 1.22 -9.72 5.29
CA SER A 111 0.20 -10.77 5.42
C SER A 111 0.61 -11.85 6.41
N SER A 112 1.91 -12.22 6.44
CA SER A 112 2.44 -13.15 7.44
C SER A 112 2.41 -12.55 8.85
N ALA A 113 2.74 -11.26 8.99
CA ALA A 113 2.64 -10.56 10.27
C ALA A 113 1.18 -10.45 10.73
N LEU A 114 0.23 -10.18 9.83
CA LEU A 114 -1.20 -10.14 10.14
C LEU A 114 -1.69 -11.49 10.68
N ALA A 115 -1.27 -12.60 10.08
CA ALA A 115 -1.63 -13.94 10.57
C ALA A 115 -1.10 -14.21 12.00
N SER A 116 -0.03 -13.53 12.42
CA SER A 116 0.50 -13.64 13.78
C SER A 116 -0.27 -12.84 14.81
N VAL A 117 -1.11 -11.88 14.42
CA VAL A 117 -1.89 -11.03 15.34
C VAL A 117 -2.80 -11.88 16.25
N ASP A 118 -3.41 -12.92 15.71
CA ASP A 118 -4.32 -13.78 16.48
C ASP A 118 -3.58 -14.59 17.56
N SER A 119 -2.30 -14.89 17.35
CA SER A 119 -1.47 -15.64 18.29
C SER A 119 -0.95 -14.81 19.47
N VAL A 120 -1.06 -13.49 19.41
CA VAL A 120 -0.62 -12.56 20.46
C VAL A 120 -1.45 -12.76 21.73
N LYS A 121 -0.77 -13.05 22.84
CA LYS A 121 -1.40 -13.35 24.13
C LYS A 121 -1.13 -12.28 25.19
N ASP A 122 0.00 -11.62 25.09
CA ASP A 122 0.47 -10.66 26.10
C ASP A 122 1.11 -9.40 25.47
N GLU A 123 1.52 -8.48 26.30
CA GLU A 123 2.14 -7.21 25.89
C GLU A 123 3.54 -7.43 25.25
N SER A 124 4.27 -8.46 25.66
CA SER A 124 5.56 -8.82 25.07
C SER A 124 5.41 -9.26 23.64
N ASP A 125 4.39 -10.07 23.34
CA ASP A 125 4.06 -10.51 21.99
C ASP A 125 3.66 -9.32 21.11
N CYS A 126 2.87 -8.38 21.66
CA CYS A 126 2.50 -7.13 20.96
C CYS A 126 3.74 -6.32 20.59
N LYS A 127 4.69 -6.20 21.51
CA LYS A 127 5.94 -5.47 21.26
C LYS A 127 6.78 -6.13 20.19
N ALA A 128 6.94 -7.45 20.25
CA ALA A 128 7.68 -8.21 19.24
C ALA A 128 7.04 -8.08 17.84
N LEU A 129 5.70 -8.15 17.76
CA LEU A 129 4.99 -7.96 16.50
C LEU A 129 5.12 -6.54 15.97
N ASN A 130 5.08 -5.52 16.85
CA ASN A 130 5.28 -4.13 16.44
C ASN A 130 6.70 -3.90 15.91
N GLU A 131 7.72 -4.47 16.54
CA GLU A 131 9.10 -4.44 16.05
C GLU A 131 9.22 -5.12 14.68
N LEU A 132 8.57 -6.27 14.49
CA LEU A 132 8.52 -6.95 13.19
C LEU A 132 7.88 -6.07 12.10
N LEU A 133 6.73 -5.44 12.38
CA LEU A 133 6.07 -4.54 11.44
C LEU A 133 6.96 -3.34 11.09
N PHE A 134 7.66 -2.78 12.07
CA PHE A 134 8.60 -1.69 11.85
C PHE A 134 9.80 -2.12 10.98
N GLU A 135 10.36 -3.30 11.21
CA GLU A 135 11.45 -3.86 10.36
C GLU A 135 10.98 -4.10 8.92
N ILE A 136 9.75 -4.60 8.73
CA ILE A 136 9.17 -4.74 7.39
C ILE A 136 9.06 -3.38 6.71
N GLY A 137 8.60 -2.35 7.44
CA GLY A 137 8.39 -1.00 6.91
C GLY A 137 9.65 -0.28 6.45
N LYS A 138 10.84 -0.66 6.93
CA LYS A 138 12.11 -0.06 6.46
C LYS A 138 12.36 -0.27 4.97
N ASP A 139 11.83 -1.33 4.41
CA ASP A 139 11.98 -1.69 3.01
C ASP A 139 10.81 -1.23 2.13
N ASP A 140 9.83 -0.51 2.68
CA ASP A 140 8.65 -0.08 1.93
C ASP A 140 9.01 0.92 0.82
N LEU A 141 8.28 0.81 -0.27
CA LEU A 141 8.39 1.77 -1.36
C LEU A 141 7.72 3.09 -0.95
N PRO A 142 8.27 4.24 -1.37
CA PRO A 142 7.63 5.52 -1.08
C PRO A 142 6.24 5.58 -1.72
N SER A 143 5.25 5.95 -0.93
CA SER A 143 3.86 6.11 -1.36
C SER A 143 3.49 7.60 -1.49
N GLY A 144 2.46 7.89 -2.26
CA GLY A 144 1.88 9.23 -2.35
C GLY A 144 0.65 9.35 -1.45
N THR A 145 0.35 10.57 -1.00
CA THR A 145 -0.78 10.88 -0.10
C THR A 145 -2.14 10.33 -0.55
N ILE A 146 -2.37 10.23 -1.86
CA ILE A 146 -3.62 9.64 -2.40
C ILE A 146 -3.59 8.11 -2.28
N CYS A 147 -2.44 7.47 -2.47
CA CYS A 147 -2.29 6.02 -2.29
C CYS A 147 -2.53 5.65 -0.82
N ASP A 148 -1.96 6.42 0.11
CA ASP A 148 -2.17 6.25 1.55
C ASP A 148 -3.64 6.40 1.92
N ALA A 149 -4.33 7.41 1.37
CA ALA A 149 -5.75 7.64 1.61
C ALA A 149 -6.64 6.49 1.08
N LEU A 150 -6.31 5.91 -0.06
CA LEU A 150 -7.01 4.75 -0.60
C LEU A 150 -6.74 3.48 0.22
N ALA A 151 -5.51 3.29 0.68
CA ALA A 151 -5.15 2.19 1.57
C ALA A 151 -5.84 2.31 2.93
N ILE A 152 -5.94 3.52 3.49
CA ILE A 152 -6.74 3.80 4.70
C ILE A 152 -8.20 3.41 4.48
N ASN A 153 -8.81 3.84 3.37
CA ASN A 153 -10.19 3.50 3.05
C ASN A 153 -10.40 1.98 2.96
N ALA A 154 -9.47 1.27 2.31
CA ALA A 154 -9.53 -0.19 2.19
C ALA A 154 -9.39 -0.90 3.55
N ALA A 155 -8.49 -0.42 4.42
CA ALA A 155 -8.32 -0.96 5.77
C ALA A 155 -9.57 -0.72 6.64
N ILE A 156 -10.22 0.46 6.54
CA ILE A 156 -11.50 0.77 7.20
C ILE A 156 -12.56 -0.24 6.77
N ASP A 157 -12.67 -0.52 5.46
CA ASP A 157 -13.65 -1.47 4.92
C ASP A 157 -13.41 -2.90 5.42
N GLN A 158 -12.14 -3.34 5.43
CA GLN A 158 -11.77 -4.68 5.88
C GLN A 158 -12.01 -4.91 7.38
N MET A 159 -11.90 -3.86 8.20
CA MET A 159 -12.12 -3.94 9.64
C MET A 159 -13.57 -3.62 10.05
N GLY A 160 -14.44 -3.29 9.11
CA GLY A 160 -15.83 -2.87 9.41
C GLY A 160 -15.92 -1.61 10.26
N ARG A 161 -14.90 -0.74 10.23
CA ARG A 161 -14.89 0.51 10.99
C ARG A 161 -15.79 1.56 10.34
N ASP A 162 -16.13 2.60 11.12
CA ASP A 162 -17.05 3.65 10.69
C ASP A 162 -16.57 4.39 9.42
N VAL A 163 -17.50 4.53 8.48
CA VAL A 163 -17.29 5.14 7.15
C VAL A 163 -16.96 6.64 7.23
N THR A 164 -17.24 7.28 8.36
CA THR A 164 -17.01 8.72 8.60
C THR A 164 -15.56 9.14 8.41
N TYR A 165 -14.61 8.21 8.57
CA TYR A 165 -13.17 8.50 8.44
C TYR A 165 -12.63 8.27 7.03
N LYS A 166 -13.47 7.86 6.07
CA LYS A 166 -12.99 7.63 4.69
C LYS A 166 -12.66 8.93 3.99
N ALA A 167 -11.52 8.90 3.30
CA ALA A 167 -11.11 9.99 2.42
C ALA A 167 -11.95 10.00 1.14
N ASN A 168 -12.47 11.16 0.76
CA ASN A 168 -13.14 11.34 -0.53
C ASN A 168 -12.09 11.60 -1.62
N VAL A 169 -11.80 10.59 -2.41
CA VAL A 169 -10.85 10.67 -3.53
C VAL A 169 -11.61 10.62 -4.85
N GLY A 170 -11.63 11.75 -5.57
CA GLY A 170 -12.26 11.81 -6.90
C GLY A 170 -11.58 10.86 -7.91
N THR A 171 -12.35 10.38 -8.89
CA THR A 171 -11.91 9.40 -9.89
C THR A 171 -10.64 9.84 -10.64
N PHE A 172 -10.53 11.11 -11.02
CA PHE A 172 -9.36 11.65 -11.71
C PHE A 172 -8.08 11.55 -10.86
N LYS A 173 -8.15 11.93 -9.58
CA LYS A 173 -7.02 11.78 -8.64
C LYS A 173 -6.64 10.32 -8.43
N ARG A 174 -7.64 9.44 -8.41
CA ARG A 174 -7.42 7.99 -8.26
C ARG A 174 -6.66 7.40 -9.46
N ILE A 175 -6.92 7.88 -10.68
CA ILE A 175 -6.24 7.41 -11.89
C ILE A 175 -4.82 7.98 -11.97
N THR A 176 -4.64 9.26 -11.64
CA THR A 176 -3.37 9.99 -11.83
C THR A 176 -2.47 9.98 -10.59
N ARG A 177 -2.83 9.26 -9.53
CA ARG A 177 -2.17 9.29 -8.21
C ARG A 177 -0.67 9.00 -8.21
N TYR A 178 -0.20 8.22 -9.17
CA TYR A 178 1.22 7.87 -9.29
C TYR A 178 2.03 8.78 -10.19
N ILE A 179 1.36 9.63 -10.97
CA ILE A 179 2.00 10.54 -11.93
C ILE A 179 2.04 11.96 -11.36
N ILE A 180 0.97 12.37 -10.67
CA ILE A 180 0.80 13.73 -10.17
C ILE A 180 0.89 13.71 -8.64
N PRO A 181 1.80 14.51 -8.02
CA PRO A 181 1.87 14.64 -6.56
C PRO A 181 0.68 15.46 -6.04
N TRP A 182 -0.45 14.80 -5.85
CA TRP A 182 -1.63 15.42 -5.29
C TRP A 182 -1.44 15.73 -3.80
N GLY A 183 -1.92 16.89 -3.37
CA GLY A 183 -2.03 17.20 -1.93
C GLY A 183 -3.00 16.27 -1.20
N ALA A 184 -2.93 16.27 0.14
CA ALA A 184 -3.77 15.43 0.98
C ALA A 184 -5.27 15.58 0.64
N PRO A 185 -6.02 14.48 0.55
CA PRO A 185 -7.46 14.53 0.33
C PRO A 185 -8.17 15.08 1.57
N LYS A 186 -9.34 15.68 1.35
CA LYS A 186 -10.20 16.09 2.46
C LYS A 186 -10.88 14.85 3.05
N TYR A 187 -10.69 14.61 4.34
CA TYR A 187 -11.47 13.63 5.09
C TYR A 187 -12.83 14.26 5.39
N GLY A 188 -13.88 13.66 4.91
CA GLY A 188 -15.23 14.20 5.07
C GLY A 188 -15.80 13.80 6.43
N HIS A 189 -16.06 14.80 7.30
CA HIS A 189 -17.17 14.65 8.23
C HIS A 189 -18.45 14.79 7.42
N ARG A 190 -19.20 13.73 7.22
CA ARG A 190 -20.58 13.76 6.78
C ARG A 190 -21.49 13.59 7.99
#